data_73b500c079d661f8dab30bb73d3c089e
#
_entry.id   73b500c079d661f8dab30bb73d3c089e
#
_cell.length_a   1.000
_cell.length_b   1.000
_cell.length_c   1.000
_cell.angle_alpha   90.00
_cell.angle_beta   90.00
_cell.angle_gamma   90.00
#
_symmetry.space_group_name_H-M   'P 1'
#
loop_
_entity.id
_entity.type
_entity.pdbx_description
1 polymer ?
#
loop_
_entity_poly.entity_id
_entity_poly.type
_entity_poly.pdbx_seq_one_letter_code
_entity_poly.pdbx_strand_id
1 'polypeptide(L)'
;MQTSMEPANGLNHSKHRKMATMLSIIPGVGQMYNKQFVKGLIFLVLTGSFIVAFADLLNMGLWGIVTLGTEVPRDHSVFLLVEGILALIVIAFGLGIYAFNLYDAYQNGKKRDIGTPLNSVKEQYRNLLDQGFPYLMVSPGFLLLIFVVVFPIIFVILIGFTNYDLYHSPPAKLVDWVGFKNFIDIFTLPMWRETFVSVFSWTVIWTFVATTLQVALGIFLAIIVNQPGIKGKAIIRTIFILPWAVPAFVSILVFSGMFNETFGAINNQVLALFGIEKIAWMTDPFWAKIALIMIQTWLGFPFIFAMTTGILQSIPGELYEAATVDGATAWQQF
;
A
#
# COMPACT_ATOMS: atom_id res chain seq x y z
N MET A 1 -63.08 17.96 -21.95
CA MET A 1 -62.07 18.53 -22.84
C MET A 1 -60.70 18.20 -22.26
N GLN A 2 -60.16 17.07 -22.72
CA GLN A 2 -58.76 16.63 -22.38
C GLN A 2 -57.87 17.25 -23.46
N THR A 3 -57.06 18.22 -23.06
CA THR A 3 -55.99 18.75 -23.90
C THR A 3 -54.82 17.79 -23.78
N SER A 4 -54.62 17.02 -24.83
CA SER A 4 -53.44 16.20 -25.09
C SER A 4 -52.19 17.14 -25.19
N MET A 5 -51.32 17.07 -24.21
CA MET A 5 -49.96 17.62 -24.37
C MET A 5 -49.17 16.70 -25.32
N GLU A 6 -48.92 17.19 -26.53
CA GLU A 6 -47.96 16.59 -27.43
C GLU A 6 -46.59 16.53 -26.78
N PRO A 7 -45.81 15.46 -26.95
CA PRO A 7 -44.43 15.41 -26.50
C PRO A 7 -43.57 16.29 -27.45
N ALA A 8 -43.08 17.37 -26.91
CA ALA A 8 -42.20 18.28 -27.62
C ALA A 8 -40.91 17.56 -28.10
N ASN A 9 -40.79 17.51 -29.42
CA ASN A 9 -39.57 17.27 -30.24
C ASN A 9 -38.32 16.69 -29.58
N GLY A 10 -38.08 15.39 -29.82
CA GLY A 10 -36.86 14.65 -29.50
C GLY A 10 -35.63 14.97 -30.37
N LEU A 11 -35.39 16.21 -30.75
CA LEU A 11 -34.27 16.61 -31.59
C LEU A 11 -33.48 17.73 -30.92
N ASN A 12 -32.51 17.38 -30.12
CA ASN A 12 -31.32 18.16 -29.72
C ASN A 12 -30.90 18.03 -28.23
N HIS A 13 -31.37 17.07 -27.47
CA HIS A 13 -30.97 16.91 -26.05
C HIS A 13 -29.50 16.52 -25.78
N SER A 14 -28.66 16.43 -26.82
CA SER A 14 -27.24 16.03 -26.62
C SER A 14 -26.23 17.06 -27.14
N LYS A 15 -26.68 18.26 -27.59
CA LYS A 15 -25.82 19.26 -28.25
C LYS A 15 -24.83 19.91 -27.30
N HIS A 16 -25.29 20.37 -26.14
CA HIS A 16 -24.45 21.10 -25.20
C HIS A 16 -23.43 20.20 -24.52
N ARG A 17 -23.80 18.98 -24.09
CA ARG A 17 -22.85 18.03 -23.48
C ARG A 17 -21.73 17.63 -24.43
N LYS A 18 -22.04 17.28 -25.70
CA LYS A 18 -21.04 16.91 -26.69
C LYS A 18 -20.10 18.08 -27.00
N MET A 19 -20.67 19.28 -27.27
CA MET A 19 -19.89 20.46 -27.57
C MET A 19 -18.99 20.89 -26.41
N ALA A 20 -19.52 20.90 -25.17
CA ALA A 20 -18.72 21.25 -24.00
C ALA A 20 -17.53 20.28 -23.79
N THR A 21 -17.76 18.96 -23.97
CA THR A 21 -16.70 17.96 -23.86
C THR A 21 -15.67 18.13 -24.97
N MET A 22 -16.08 18.32 -26.21
CA MET A 22 -15.15 18.55 -27.33
C MET A 22 -14.31 19.82 -27.13
N LEU A 23 -14.91 20.91 -26.68
CA LEU A 23 -14.17 22.14 -26.38
C LEU A 23 -13.23 22.00 -25.19
N SER A 24 -13.51 21.08 -24.25
CA SER A 24 -12.66 20.78 -23.10
C SER A 24 -11.43 19.94 -23.43
N ILE A 25 -11.19 19.58 -24.70
CA ILE A 25 -9.89 19.13 -25.19
C ILE A 25 -8.82 20.17 -24.84
N ILE A 26 -9.18 21.46 -24.94
CA ILE A 26 -8.41 22.56 -24.32
C ILE A 26 -9.02 22.77 -22.92
N PRO A 27 -8.29 22.43 -21.84
CA PRO A 27 -8.83 22.51 -20.49
C PRO A 27 -9.41 23.87 -20.15
N GLY A 28 -10.61 23.88 -19.60
CA GLY A 28 -11.32 25.10 -19.22
C GLY A 28 -12.25 25.71 -20.30
N VAL A 29 -12.01 25.45 -21.59
CA VAL A 29 -12.81 26.03 -22.66
C VAL A 29 -14.26 25.50 -22.66
N GLY A 30 -14.44 24.23 -22.39
CA GLY A 30 -15.78 23.64 -22.27
C GLY A 30 -16.56 24.18 -21.08
N GLN A 31 -15.90 24.49 -19.96
CA GLN A 31 -16.51 25.17 -18.81
C GLN A 31 -16.94 26.61 -19.19
N MET A 32 -16.09 27.33 -19.91
CA MET A 32 -16.44 28.65 -20.42
C MET A 32 -17.64 28.60 -21.37
N TYR A 33 -17.70 27.61 -22.28
CA TYR A 33 -18.85 27.34 -23.12
C TYR A 33 -20.13 27.09 -22.29
N ASN A 34 -19.98 26.40 -21.15
CA ASN A 34 -21.05 26.21 -20.19
C ASN A 34 -21.38 27.46 -19.35
N LYS A 35 -20.84 28.65 -19.66
CA LYS A 35 -20.99 29.91 -18.92
C LYS A 35 -20.37 29.89 -17.51
N GLN A 36 -19.44 28.95 -17.23
CA GLN A 36 -18.70 28.86 -15.97
C GLN A 36 -17.27 29.44 -16.15
N PHE A 37 -17.19 30.76 -16.44
CA PHE A 37 -15.92 31.41 -16.81
C PHE A 37 -14.83 31.30 -15.75
N VAL A 38 -15.17 31.52 -14.47
CA VAL A 38 -14.18 31.41 -13.36
C VAL A 38 -13.57 30.03 -13.30
N LYS A 39 -14.41 28.99 -13.36
CA LYS A 39 -13.98 27.60 -13.35
C LYS A 39 -13.14 27.26 -14.58
N GLY A 40 -13.55 27.70 -15.73
CA GLY A 40 -12.80 27.54 -16.98
C GLY A 40 -11.42 28.16 -16.91
N LEU A 41 -11.33 29.40 -16.38
CA LEU A 41 -10.05 30.06 -16.16
C LEU A 41 -9.14 29.34 -15.20
N ILE A 42 -9.70 28.80 -14.10
CA ILE A 42 -8.95 27.97 -13.13
C ILE A 42 -8.35 26.77 -13.82
N PHE A 43 -9.12 25.98 -14.59
CA PHE A 43 -8.59 24.82 -15.32
C PHE A 43 -7.51 25.21 -16.33
N LEU A 44 -7.69 26.31 -17.06
CA LEU A 44 -6.72 26.77 -18.05
C LEU A 44 -5.40 27.17 -17.37
N VAL A 45 -5.47 27.96 -16.30
CA VAL A 45 -4.28 28.44 -15.55
C VAL A 45 -3.59 27.26 -14.89
N LEU A 46 -4.33 26.35 -14.22
CA LEU A 46 -3.75 25.18 -13.59
C LEU A 46 -3.05 24.27 -14.60
N THR A 47 -3.66 24.03 -15.76
CA THR A 47 -3.05 23.19 -16.80
C THR A 47 -1.81 23.89 -17.40
N GLY A 48 -1.89 25.19 -17.69
CA GLY A 48 -0.74 25.95 -18.19
C GLY A 48 0.42 25.95 -17.19
N SER A 49 0.13 26.23 -15.92
CA SER A 49 1.14 26.19 -14.84
C SER A 49 1.73 24.79 -14.66
N PHE A 50 0.91 23.75 -14.74
CA PHE A 50 1.37 22.36 -14.65
C PHE A 50 2.35 22.01 -15.78
N ILE A 51 2.00 22.36 -17.03
CA ILE A 51 2.89 22.09 -18.18
C ILE A 51 4.21 22.85 -18.03
N VAL A 52 4.19 24.12 -17.66
CA VAL A 52 5.41 24.92 -17.48
C VAL A 52 6.26 24.41 -16.31
N ALA A 53 5.62 24.12 -15.18
CA ALA A 53 6.34 23.67 -13.97
C ALA A 53 7.02 22.31 -14.14
N PHE A 54 6.43 21.42 -14.93
CA PHE A 54 6.94 20.04 -15.09
C PHE A 54 7.57 19.77 -16.46
N ALA A 55 7.70 20.78 -17.35
CA ALA A 55 8.23 20.58 -18.70
C ALA A 55 9.60 19.91 -18.72
N ASP A 56 10.54 20.37 -17.90
CA ASP A 56 11.90 19.86 -17.85
C ASP A 56 11.92 18.43 -17.28
N LEU A 57 11.17 18.18 -16.18
CA LEU A 57 11.04 16.85 -15.61
C LEU A 57 10.41 15.85 -16.59
N LEU A 58 9.39 16.27 -17.33
CA LEU A 58 8.73 15.40 -18.31
C LEU A 58 9.65 15.08 -19.48
N ASN A 59 10.36 16.08 -20.00
CA ASN A 59 11.29 15.88 -21.11
C ASN A 59 12.47 14.97 -20.71
N MET A 60 13.18 15.32 -19.62
CA MET A 60 14.32 14.58 -19.14
C MET A 60 13.91 13.18 -18.62
N GLY A 61 12.83 13.12 -17.85
CA GLY A 61 12.36 11.86 -17.26
C GLY A 61 11.87 10.87 -18.31
N LEU A 62 11.10 11.29 -19.32
CA LEU A 62 10.65 10.40 -20.40
C LEU A 62 11.81 9.93 -21.28
N TRP A 63 12.76 10.82 -21.58
CA TRP A 63 13.99 10.42 -22.26
C TRP A 63 14.80 9.45 -21.39
N GLY A 64 14.98 9.77 -20.11
CA GLY A 64 15.76 9.00 -19.15
C GLY A 64 15.24 7.59 -18.91
N ILE A 65 13.91 7.42 -18.79
CA ILE A 65 13.33 6.09 -18.56
C ILE A 65 13.44 5.18 -19.79
N VAL A 66 13.50 5.76 -20.98
CA VAL A 66 13.68 4.98 -22.22
C VAL A 66 15.13 4.61 -22.45
N THR A 67 16.06 5.55 -22.27
CA THR A 67 17.46 5.37 -22.63
C THR A 67 18.36 4.91 -21.49
N LEU A 68 17.99 5.20 -20.23
CA LEU A 68 18.82 5.08 -19.03
C LEU A 68 20.17 5.80 -19.12
N GLY A 69 20.28 6.76 -20.03
CA GLY A 69 21.50 7.52 -20.32
C GLY A 69 22.24 7.03 -21.54
N THR A 70 23.11 7.89 -22.08
CA THR A 70 23.89 7.63 -23.31
C THR A 70 25.37 7.99 -23.18
N GLU A 71 25.73 8.84 -22.22
CA GLU A 71 27.08 9.39 -22.06
C GLU A 71 27.66 9.11 -20.67
N VAL A 72 28.80 8.40 -20.61
CA VAL A 72 29.57 8.18 -19.37
C VAL A 72 30.67 9.26 -19.27
N PRO A 73 30.89 9.87 -18.14
CA PRO A 73 30.26 9.74 -16.81
C PRO A 73 29.13 10.77 -16.56
N ARG A 74 28.68 11.46 -17.61
CA ARG A 74 27.70 12.54 -17.51
C ARG A 74 26.34 12.06 -17.01
N ASP A 75 25.88 10.94 -17.56
CA ASP A 75 24.57 10.38 -17.27
C ASP A 75 24.66 9.36 -16.11
N HIS A 76 23.59 9.33 -15.30
CA HIS A 76 23.50 8.40 -14.18
C HIS A 76 22.17 7.63 -14.28
N SER A 77 22.24 6.40 -14.81
CA SER A 77 21.06 5.58 -15.15
C SER A 77 20.03 5.45 -14.03
N VAL A 78 20.48 5.31 -12.77
CA VAL A 78 19.57 5.17 -11.62
C VAL A 78 18.82 6.49 -11.37
N PHE A 79 19.46 7.65 -11.47
CA PHE A 79 18.77 8.94 -11.34
C PHE A 79 17.81 9.19 -12.50
N LEU A 80 18.20 8.85 -13.73
CA LEU A 80 17.33 8.93 -14.89
C LEU A 80 16.10 8.02 -14.76
N LEU A 81 16.27 6.81 -14.20
CA LEU A 81 15.14 5.93 -13.89
C LEU A 81 14.21 6.55 -12.83
N VAL A 82 14.75 7.16 -11.77
CA VAL A 82 13.99 7.88 -10.74
C VAL A 82 13.21 9.04 -11.36
N GLU A 83 13.87 9.89 -12.14
CA GLU A 83 13.22 11.02 -12.84
C GLU A 83 12.14 10.53 -13.81
N GLY A 84 12.37 9.42 -14.49
CA GLY A 84 11.39 8.79 -15.36
C GLY A 84 10.15 8.31 -14.63
N ILE A 85 10.31 7.65 -13.48
CA ILE A 85 9.17 7.21 -12.65
C ILE A 85 8.41 8.43 -12.12
N LEU A 86 9.11 9.47 -11.66
CA LEU A 86 8.48 10.71 -11.22
C LEU A 86 7.70 11.36 -12.35
N ALA A 87 8.27 11.41 -13.57
CA ALA A 87 7.57 11.91 -14.76
C ALA A 87 6.29 11.11 -15.06
N LEU A 88 6.33 9.78 -14.96
CA LEU A 88 5.14 8.94 -15.15
C LEU A 88 4.08 9.19 -14.08
N ILE A 89 4.46 9.37 -12.82
CA ILE A 89 3.55 9.72 -11.74
C ILE A 89 2.90 11.08 -12.01
N VAL A 90 3.70 12.07 -12.39
CA VAL A 90 3.21 13.43 -12.75
C VAL A 90 2.26 13.36 -13.94
N ILE A 91 2.56 12.58 -14.98
CA ILE A 91 1.66 12.36 -16.11
C ILE A 91 0.35 11.73 -15.64
N ALA A 92 0.39 10.72 -14.78
CA ALA A 92 -0.81 10.07 -14.26
C ALA A 92 -1.72 11.06 -13.51
N PHE A 93 -1.14 11.95 -12.69
CA PHE A 93 -1.88 13.04 -12.06
C PHE A 93 -2.45 14.03 -13.08
N GLY A 94 -1.65 14.45 -14.06
CA GLY A 94 -2.10 15.34 -15.13
C GLY A 94 -3.27 14.76 -15.92
N LEU A 95 -3.19 13.47 -16.27
CA LEU A 95 -4.28 12.76 -16.95
C LEU A 95 -5.52 12.64 -16.06
N GLY A 96 -5.36 12.43 -14.76
CA GLY A 96 -6.48 12.43 -13.81
C GLY A 96 -7.20 13.79 -13.78
N ILE A 97 -6.47 14.87 -13.66
CA ILE A 97 -7.01 16.26 -13.70
C ILE A 97 -7.67 16.53 -15.06
N TYR A 98 -7.06 16.09 -16.16
CA TYR A 98 -7.60 16.22 -17.49
C TYR A 98 -8.90 15.44 -17.69
N ALA A 99 -8.94 14.19 -17.22
CA ALA A 99 -10.17 13.39 -17.24
C ALA A 99 -11.29 14.03 -16.41
N PHE A 100 -10.95 14.60 -15.25
CA PHE A 100 -11.90 15.34 -14.43
C PHE A 100 -12.41 16.60 -15.14
N ASN A 101 -11.55 17.35 -15.84
CA ASN A 101 -11.96 18.48 -16.67
C ASN A 101 -13.00 18.09 -17.74
N LEU A 102 -12.75 16.99 -18.47
CA LEU A 102 -13.68 16.47 -19.48
C LEU A 102 -15.01 16.02 -18.86
N TYR A 103 -14.93 15.27 -17.75
CA TYR A 103 -16.12 14.79 -17.03
C TYR A 103 -16.98 15.94 -16.52
N ASP A 104 -16.36 16.96 -15.93
CA ASP A 104 -17.06 18.13 -15.43
C ASP A 104 -17.75 18.91 -16.55
N ALA A 105 -17.07 19.14 -17.67
CA ALA A 105 -17.65 19.81 -18.84
C ALA A 105 -18.86 19.02 -19.39
N TYR A 106 -18.73 17.69 -19.47
CA TYR A 106 -19.82 16.82 -19.90
C TYR A 106 -21.03 16.91 -18.98
N GLN A 107 -20.83 16.80 -17.66
CA GLN A 107 -21.93 16.85 -16.67
C GLN A 107 -22.65 18.21 -16.67
N ASN A 108 -21.91 19.31 -16.75
CA ASN A 108 -22.52 20.63 -16.82
C ASN A 108 -23.20 20.88 -18.18
N GLY A 109 -22.64 20.36 -19.28
CA GLY A 109 -23.32 20.36 -20.58
C GLY A 109 -24.62 19.56 -20.57
N LYS A 110 -24.65 18.40 -19.89
CA LYS A 110 -25.85 17.57 -19.70
C LYS A 110 -26.94 18.32 -18.90
N LYS A 111 -26.56 19.05 -17.84
CA LYS A 111 -27.50 19.89 -17.09
C LYS A 111 -28.13 20.96 -18.00
N ARG A 112 -27.35 21.57 -18.90
CA ARG A 112 -27.85 22.56 -19.88
C ARG A 112 -28.79 21.92 -20.92
N ASP A 113 -28.50 20.68 -21.37
CA ASP A 113 -29.38 19.98 -22.31
C ASP A 113 -30.76 19.70 -21.71
N ILE A 114 -30.84 19.48 -20.38
CA ILE A 114 -32.08 19.18 -19.64
C ILE A 114 -32.75 20.48 -19.12
N GLY A 115 -32.08 21.65 -19.27
CA GLY A 115 -32.61 22.92 -18.77
C GLY A 115 -32.46 23.11 -17.24
N THR A 116 -31.67 22.29 -16.56
CA THR A 116 -31.40 22.47 -15.13
C THR A 116 -30.40 23.59 -14.89
N PRO A 117 -30.61 24.47 -13.86
CA PRO A 117 -29.70 25.55 -13.56
C PRO A 117 -28.33 25.00 -13.18
N LEU A 118 -27.28 25.70 -13.62
CA LEU A 118 -25.90 25.38 -13.23
C LEU A 118 -25.60 25.95 -11.85
N ASN A 119 -24.83 25.24 -11.06
CA ASN A 119 -24.40 25.71 -9.75
C ASN A 119 -23.58 26.98 -9.87
N SER A 120 -23.91 27.98 -9.06
CA SER A 120 -23.12 29.22 -8.93
C SER A 120 -21.72 28.88 -8.33
N VAL A 121 -20.74 29.80 -8.46
CA VAL A 121 -19.40 29.64 -7.89
C VAL A 121 -19.47 29.40 -6.40
N LYS A 122 -20.36 30.07 -5.66
CA LYS A 122 -20.56 29.93 -4.23
C LYS A 122 -21.11 28.53 -3.88
N GLU A 123 -22.04 28.01 -4.66
CA GLU A 123 -22.59 26.65 -4.46
C GLU A 123 -21.54 25.59 -4.78
N GLN A 124 -20.73 25.79 -5.82
CA GLN A 124 -19.64 24.87 -6.14
C GLN A 124 -18.61 24.80 -5.01
N TYR A 125 -18.24 25.94 -4.44
CA TYR A 125 -17.34 26.01 -3.29
C TYR A 125 -17.93 25.33 -2.06
N ARG A 126 -19.22 25.55 -1.76
CA ARG A 126 -19.91 24.88 -0.67
C ARG A 126 -19.97 23.36 -0.88
N ASN A 127 -20.29 22.90 -2.08
CA ASN A 127 -20.29 21.47 -2.40
C ASN A 127 -18.89 20.84 -2.28
N LEU A 128 -17.83 21.58 -2.59
CA LEU A 128 -16.47 21.14 -2.39
C LEU A 128 -16.15 20.98 -0.90
N LEU A 129 -16.62 21.90 -0.06
CA LEU A 129 -16.43 21.81 1.39
C LEU A 129 -17.30 20.74 2.04
N ASP A 130 -18.51 20.50 1.53
CA ASP A 130 -19.44 19.53 2.11
C ASP A 130 -19.13 18.09 1.62
N GLN A 131 -19.13 17.88 0.30
CA GLN A 131 -18.96 16.56 -0.31
C GLN A 131 -17.50 16.22 -0.64
N GLY A 132 -16.69 17.22 -0.94
CA GLY A 132 -15.28 17.09 -1.28
C GLY A 132 -14.34 17.06 -0.07
N PHE A 133 -14.81 17.51 1.11
CA PHE A 133 -13.99 17.62 2.31
C PHE A 133 -13.29 16.31 2.71
N PRO A 134 -13.94 15.13 2.72
CA PRO A 134 -13.26 13.88 3.01
C PRO A 134 -12.08 13.61 2.07
N TYR A 135 -12.24 13.89 0.78
CA TYR A 135 -11.19 13.70 -0.22
C TYR A 135 -10.02 14.68 -0.01
N LEU A 136 -10.33 15.93 0.36
CA LEU A 136 -9.30 16.94 0.69
C LEU A 136 -8.51 16.53 1.93
N MET A 137 -9.16 15.98 2.94
CA MET A 137 -8.49 15.54 4.17
C MET A 137 -7.61 14.30 3.93
N VAL A 138 -8.03 13.38 3.07
CA VAL A 138 -7.27 12.16 2.77
C VAL A 138 -6.15 12.43 1.75
N SER A 139 -6.27 13.46 0.90
CA SER A 139 -5.33 13.69 -0.20
C SER A 139 -3.87 13.85 0.21
N PRO A 140 -3.47 14.54 1.32
CA PRO A 140 -2.08 14.60 1.71
C PRO A 140 -1.50 13.23 2.08
N GLY A 141 -2.28 12.41 2.81
CA GLY A 141 -1.89 11.04 3.15
C GLY A 141 -1.78 10.15 1.91
N PHE A 142 -2.69 10.30 0.95
CA PHE A 142 -2.65 9.57 -0.32
C PHE A 142 -1.42 9.95 -1.16
N LEU A 143 -1.08 11.25 -1.22
CA LEU A 143 0.15 11.71 -1.90
C LEU A 143 1.40 11.11 -1.25
N LEU A 144 1.50 11.17 0.09
CA LEU A 144 2.60 10.54 0.81
C LEU A 144 2.70 9.03 0.52
N LEU A 145 1.57 8.32 0.48
CA LEU A 145 1.55 6.90 0.14
C LEU A 145 2.11 6.63 -1.26
N ILE A 146 1.78 7.46 -2.25
CA ILE A 146 2.33 7.33 -3.60
C ILE A 146 3.85 7.48 -3.58
N PHE A 147 4.40 8.49 -2.91
CA PHE A 147 5.84 8.72 -2.90
C PHE A 147 6.63 7.79 -1.98
N VAL A 148 6.06 7.36 -0.86
CA VAL A 148 6.77 6.53 0.13
C VAL A 148 6.60 5.03 -0.14
N VAL A 149 5.49 4.62 -0.75
CA VAL A 149 5.18 3.20 -0.97
C VAL A 149 5.17 2.85 -2.46
N VAL A 150 4.33 3.54 -3.26
CA VAL A 150 4.14 3.16 -4.67
C VAL A 150 5.40 3.43 -5.50
N PHE A 151 6.05 4.59 -5.31
CA PHE A 151 7.27 4.94 -6.05
C PHE A 151 8.41 3.92 -5.83
N PRO A 152 8.81 3.54 -4.58
CA PRO A 152 9.83 2.51 -4.38
C PRO A 152 9.46 1.14 -4.97
N ILE A 153 8.19 0.75 -4.91
CA ILE A 153 7.72 -0.50 -5.52
C ILE A 153 7.93 -0.47 -7.03
N ILE A 154 7.51 0.61 -7.71
CA ILE A 154 7.72 0.75 -9.15
C ILE A 154 9.21 0.73 -9.47
N PHE A 155 10.04 1.44 -8.69
CA PHE A 155 11.49 1.48 -8.86
C PHE A 155 12.10 0.09 -8.79
N VAL A 156 11.79 -0.69 -7.74
CA VAL A 156 12.32 -2.05 -7.56
C VAL A 156 11.85 -2.98 -8.68
N ILE A 157 10.59 -2.86 -9.13
CA ILE A 157 10.09 -3.63 -10.26
C ILE A 157 10.88 -3.29 -11.53
N LEU A 158 11.04 -2.01 -11.85
CA LEU A 158 11.70 -1.59 -13.10
C LEU A 158 13.19 -1.94 -13.11
N ILE A 159 13.90 -1.79 -11.99
CA ILE A 159 15.31 -2.15 -11.92
C ILE A 159 15.53 -3.66 -12.16
N GLY A 160 14.56 -4.49 -11.82
CA GLY A 160 14.58 -5.92 -12.11
C GLY A 160 14.60 -6.27 -13.61
N PHE A 161 14.20 -5.33 -14.50
CA PHE A 161 14.24 -5.47 -15.95
C PHE A 161 15.54 -4.90 -16.58
N THR A 162 16.49 -4.47 -15.76
CA THR A 162 17.78 -3.92 -16.20
C THR A 162 18.92 -4.86 -15.86
N ASN A 163 20.11 -4.58 -16.41
CA ASN A 163 21.36 -5.27 -16.06
C ASN A 163 22.07 -4.65 -14.87
N TYR A 164 21.35 -3.92 -13.98
CA TYR A 164 21.95 -3.29 -12.80
C TYR A 164 22.61 -4.34 -11.87
N ASP A 165 23.94 -4.30 -11.77
CA ASP A 165 24.75 -5.17 -10.91
C ASP A 165 26.01 -4.44 -10.44
N LEU A 166 26.92 -5.15 -9.77
CA LEU A 166 28.19 -4.60 -9.31
C LEU A 166 29.10 -4.13 -10.47
N TYR A 167 28.94 -4.67 -11.67
CA TYR A 167 29.74 -4.36 -12.84
C TYR A 167 29.08 -3.30 -13.74
N HIS A 168 27.75 -3.18 -13.66
CA HIS A 168 26.93 -2.22 -14.39
C HIS A 168 26.28 -1.26 -13.38
N SER A 169 27.11 -0.41 -12.78
CA SER A 169 26.70 0.56 -11.77
C SER A 169 27.21 1.95 -12.11
N PRO A 170 26.32 2.96 -12.22
CA PRO A 170 26.74 4.33 -12.42
C PRO A 170 27.60 4.84 -11.25
N PRO A 171 28.54 5.79 -11.48
CA PRO A 171 28.78 6.47 -12.76
C PRO A 171 29.78 5.76 -13.67
N ALA A 172 30.36 4.62 -13.26
CA ALA A 172 31.39 3.94 -14.01
C ALA A 172 30.88 3.30 -15.31
N LYS A 173 29.69 2.74 -15.27
CA LYS A 173 28.97 2.19 -16.43
C LYS A 173 27.51 2.53 -16.38
N LEU A 174 26.90 2.72 -17.52
CA LEU A 174 25.45 2.86 -17.66
C LEU A 174 24.76 1.52 -17.51
N VAL A 175 23.49 1.58 -17.17
CA VAL A 175 22.59 0.44 -17.06
C VAL A 175 21.73 0.38 -18.32
N ASP A 176 21.47 -0.84 -18.80
CA ASP A 176 20.64 -1.08 -19.99
C ASP A 176 19.41 -1.89 -19.63
N TRP A 177 18.35 -1.71 -20.41
CA TRP A 177 17.17 -2.56 -20.36
C TRP A 177 17.49 -3.95 -20.93
N VAL A 178 17.29 -4.99 -20.12
CA VAL A 178 17.48 -6.40 -20.56
C VAL A 178 16.16 -7.17 -20.62
N GLY A 179 15.04 -6.49 -20.36
CA GLY A 179 13.73 -7.10 -20.38
C GLY A 179 13.59 -8.25 -19.37
N PHE A 180 13.08 -9.38 -19.79
CA PHE A 180 12.84 -10.54 -18.92
C PHE A 180 14.07 -11.43 -18.69
N LYS A 181 15.25 -11.06 -19.17
CA LYS A 181 16.45 -11.90 -19.07
C LYS A 181 16.74 -12.35 -17.64
N ASN A 182 16.75 -11.44 -16.67
CA ASN A 182 17.03 -11.76 -15.27
C ASN A 182 16.04 -12.81 -14.73
N PHE A 183 14.76 -12.69 -15.08
CA PHE A 183 13.73 -13.64 -14.68
C PHE A 183 13.91 -15.00 -15.34
N ILE A 184 14.29 -15.03 -16.63
CA ILE A 184 14.58 -16.26 -17.35
C ILE A 184 15.81 -16.95 -16.75
N ASP A 185 16.87 -16.20 -16.44
CA ASP A 185 18.13 -16.70 -15.88
C ASP A 185 17.89 -17.38 -14.50
N ILE A 186 16.96 -16.85 -13.68
CA ILE A 186 16.57 -17.46 -12.40
C ILE A 186 16.07 -18.91 -12.60
N PHE A 187 15.35 -19.20 -13.68
CA PHE A 187 14.75 -20.52 -13.91
C PHE A 187 15.62 -21.42 -14.81
N THR A 188 16.48 -20.86 -15.63
CA THR A 188 17.27 -21.62 -16.62
C THR A 188 18.68 -21.95 -16.14
N LEU A 189 19.32 -21.06 -15.36
CA LEU A 189 20.65 -21.31 -14.82
C LEU A 189 20.57 -22.18 -13.55
N PRO A 190 21.21 -23.37 -13.53
CA PRO A 190 21.06 -24.33 -12.44
C PRO A 190 21.31 -23.75 -11.04
N MET A 191 22.40 -23.00 -10.89
CA MET A 191 22.79 -22.38 -9.61
C MET A 191 21.73 -21.37 -9.10
N TRP A 192 21.20 -20.53 -9.99
CA TRP A 192 20.15 -19.57 -9.66
C TRP A 192 18.83 -20.25 -9.32
N ARG A 193 18.46 -21.26 -10.11
CA ARG A 193 17.23 -22.02 -9.91
C ARG A 193 17.23 -22.75 -8.55
N GLU A 194 18.32 -23.44 -8.22
CA GLU A 194 18.44 -24.17 -6.95
C GLU A 194 18.37 -23.22 -5.77
N THR A 195 19.10 -22.12 -5.81
CA THR A 195 19.08 -21.07 -4.78
C THR A 195 17.69 -20.47 -4.67
N PHE A 196 17.06 -20.09 -5.77
CA PHE A 196 15.72 -19.50 -5.79
C PHE A 196 14.68 -20.45 -5.20
N VAL A 197 14.64 -21.70 -5.67
CA VAL A 197 13.68 -22.71 -5.19
C VAL A 197 13.87 -22.98 -3.70
N SER A 198 15.11 -23.08 -3.24
CA SER A 198 15.43 -23.29 -1.82
C SER A 198 14.95 -22.13 -0.95
N VAL A 199 15.31 -20.90 -1.32
CA VAL A 199 14.94 -19.68 -0.56
C VAL A 199 13.43 -19.44 -0.63
N PHE A 200 12.82 -19.57 -1.81
CA PHE A 200 11.38 -19.40 -1.98
C PHE A 200 10.58 -20.40 -1.15
N SER A 201 10.94 -21.69 -1.24
CA SER A 201 10.29 -22.75 -0.46
C SER A 201 10.40 -22.49 1.04
N TRP A 202 11.61 -22.10 1.50
CA TRP A 202 11.81 -21.73 2.89
C TRP A 202 10.96 -20.51 3.29
N THR A 203 10.91 -19.47 2.46
CA THR A 203 10.10 -18.28 2.73
C THR A 203 8.62 -18.62 2.88
N VAL A 204 8.08 -19.46 2.01
CA VAL A 204 6.68 -19.93 2.10
C VAL A 204 6.44 -20.71 3.39
N ILE A 205 7.31 -21.68 3.70
CA ILE A 205 7.20 -22.49 4.93
C ILE A 205 7.28 -21.58 6.17
N TRP A 206 8.29 -20.72 6.22
CA TRP A 206 8.50 -19.81 7.35
C TRP A 206 7.31 -18.87 7.55
N THR A 207 6.82 -18.25 6.46
CA THR A 207 5.67 -17.35 6.52
C THR A 207 4.44 -18.08 7.04
N PHE A 208 4.13 -19.25 6.50
CA PHE A 208 2.97 -20.02 6.91
C PHE A 208 3.07 -20.49 8.37
N VAL A 209 4.19 -21.09 8.75
CA VAL A 209 4.37 -21.67 10.10
C VAL A 209 4.45 -20.57 11.15
N ALA A 210 5.30 -19.54 10.94
CA ALA A 210 5.46 -18.47 11.91
C ALA A 210 4.17 -17.67 12.09
N THR A 211 3.47 -17.33 11.00
CA THR A 211 2.19 -16.60 11.08
C THR A 211 1.13 -17.43 11.81
N THR A 212 1.01 -18.73 11.48
CA THR A 212 0.05 -19.61 12.14
C THR A 212 0.31 -19.70 13.64
N LEU A 213 1.58 -19.87 14.04
CA LEU A 213 1.96 -19.92 15.45
C LEU A 213 1.70 -18.60 16.18
N GLN A 214 2.03 -17.46 15.58
CA GLN A 214 1.75 -16.14 16.16
C GLN A 214 0.24 -15.94 16.39
N VAL A 215 -0.56 -16.25 15.36
CA VAL A 215 -2.02 -16.10 15.42
C VAL A 215 -2.60 -17.04 16.45
N ALA A 216 -2.24 -18.32 16.41
CA ALA A 216 -2.73 -19.32 17.35
C ALA A 216 -2.38 -18.95 18.81
N LEU A 217 -1.12 -18.59 19.06
CA LEU A 217 -0.66 -18.22 20.39
C LEU A 217 -1.33 -16.93 20.89
N GLY A 218 -1.40 -15.91 20.03
CA GLY A 218 -2.03 -14.62 20.37
C GLY A 218 -3.52 -14.77 20.71
N ILE A 219 -4.28 -15.49 19.88
CA ILE A 219 -5.71 -15.77 20.13
C ILE A 219 -5.87 -16.60 21.40
N PHE A 220 -5.11 -17.69 21.55
CA PHE A 220 -5.18 -18.58 22.70
C PHE A 220 -4.95 -17.83 24.02
N LEU A 221 -3.90 -17.02 24.09
CA LEU A 221 -3.61 -16.21 25.26
C LEU A 221 -4.69 -15.14 25.53
N ALA A 222 -5.22 -14.52 24.46
CA ALA A 222 -6.29 -13.54 24.59
C ALA A 222 -7.57 -14.18 25.16
N ILE A 223 -7.96 -15.35 24.67
CA ILE A 223 -9.11 -16.08 25.21
C ILE A 223 -8.93 -16.38 26.70
N ILE A 224 -7.78 -16.93 27.08
CA ILE A 224 -7.51 -17.29 28.48
C ILE A 224 -7.58 -16.04 29.37
N VAL A 225 -6.83 -14.99 29.03
CA VAL A 225 -6.73 -13.79 29.89
C VAL A 225 -8.06 -13.01 30.00
N ASN A 226 -8.95 -13.14 29.01
CA ASN A 226 -10.26 -12.49 29.05
C ASN A 226 -11.35 -13.30 29.76
N GLN A 227 -11.08 -14.57 30.18
CA GLN A 227 -12.03 -15.41 30.91
C GLN A 227 -12.57 -14.71 32.16
N PRO A 228 -13.87 -14.88 32.50
CA PRO A 228 -14.41 -14.47 33.79
C PRO A 228 -13.63 -15.11 34.94
N GLY A 229 -13.39 -14.37 36.03
CA GLY A 229 -12.72 -14.89 37.23
C GLY A 229 -11.20 -14.77 37.28
N ILE A 230 -10.50 -14.49 36.19
CA ILE A 230 -9.05 -14.21 36.21
C ILE A 230 -8.79 -12.89 36.93
N LYS A 231 -8.03 -12.95 38.02
CA LYS A 231 -7.60 -11.76 38.78
C LYS A 231 -6.31 -11.18 38.18
N GLY A 232 -6.16 -9.86 38.26
CA GLY A 232 -4.93 -9.20 37.79
C GLY A 232 -4.76 -9.16 36.25
N LYS A 233 -5.85 -9.23 35.48
CA LYS A 233 -5.85 -9.20 34.02
C LYS A 233 -4.98 -8.06 33.43
N ALA A 234 -4.99 -6.87 34.06
CA ALA A 234 -4.22 -5.74 33.59
C ALA A 234 -2.71 -6.03 33.60
N ILE A 235 -2.20 -6.63 34.69
CA ILE A 235 -0.78 -6.98 34.81
C ILE A 235 -0.41 -8.06 33.78
N ILE A 236 -1.25 -9.11 33.65
CA ILE A 236 -1.01 -10.19 32.68
C ILE A 236 -0.97 -9.67 31.26
N ARG A 237 -1.92 -8.77 30.89
CA ARG A 237 -1.96 -8.13 29.58
C ARG A 237 -0.71 -7.29 29.34
N THR A 238 -0.26 -6.52 30.35
CA THR A 238 0.96 -5.73 30.23
C THR A 238 2.18 -6.63 29.96
N ILE A 239 2.30 -7.76 30.68
CA ILE A 239 3.41 -8.69 30.48
C ILE A 239 3.40 -9.27 29.07
N PHE A 240 2.23 -9.65 28.52
CA PHE A 240 2.15 -10.21 27.16
C PHE A 240 2.34 -9.18 26.05
N ILE A 241 2.10 -7.90 26.30
CA ILE A 241 2.36 -6.83 25.34
C ILE A 241 3.81 -6.34 25.43
N LEU A 242 4.50 -6.58 26.53
CA LEU A 242 5.86 -6.09 26.76
C LEU A 242 6.88 -6.44 25.65
N PRO A 243 6.87 -7.66 25.04
CA PRO A 243 7.77 -7.95 23.95
C PRO A 243 7.61 -7.00 22.75
N TRP A 244 6.42 -6.48 22.50
CA TRP A 244 6.15 -5.53 21.42
C TRP A 244 6.60 -4.10 21.74
N ALA A 245 6.70 -3.76 23.02
CA ALA A 245 7.22 -2.47 23.48
C ALA A 245 8.75 -2.35 23.30
N VAL A 246 9.47 -3.47 23.18
CA VAL A 246 10.91 -3.50 22.94
C VAL A 246 11.18 -3.43 21.45
N PRO A 247 12.08 -2.55 20.95
CA PRO A 247 12.46 -2.54 19.54
C PRO A 247 12.91 -3.92 19.06
N ALA A 248 12.37 -4.36 17.92
CA ALA A 248 12.61 -5.72 17.43
C ALA A 248 14.08 -6.10 17.30
N PHE A 249 14.94 -5.15 16.84
CA PHE A 249 16.39 -5.41 16.71
C PHE A 249 17.05 -5.74 18.06
N VAL A 250 16.59 -5.11 19.16
CA VAL A 250 17.13 -5.41 20.52
C VAL A 250 16.75 -6.83 20.92
N SER A 251 15.47 -7.21 20.73
CA SER A 251 15.02 -8.58 20.99
C SER A 251 15.80 -9.61 20.16
N ILE A 252 16.04 -9.33 18.87
CA ILE A 252 16.81 -10.21 17.98
C ILE A 252 18.25 -10.38 18.47
N LEU A 253 18.92 -9.30 18.91
CA LEU A 253 20.28 -9.38 19.47
C LEU A 253 20.32 -10.20 20.77
N VAL A 254 19.33 -10.01 21.65
CA VAL A 254 19.20 -10.81 22.89
C VAL A 254 19.01 -12.30 22.55
N PHE A 255 18.11 -12.63 21.64
CA PHE A 255 17.92 -14.00 21.21
C PHE A 255 19.15 -14.59 20.52
N SER A 256 19.86 -13.82 19.71
CA SER A 256 21.13 -14.25 19.10
C SER A 256 22.15 -14.65 20.19
N GLY A 257 22.25 -13.90 21.27
CA GLY A 257 23.05 -14.25 22.44
C GLY A 257 22.55 -15.50 23.18
N MET A 258 21.21 -15.62 23.37
CA MET A 258 20.62 -16.75 24.05
C MET A 258 20.76 -18.07 23.27
N PHE A 259 20.68 -18.02 21.95
CA PHE A 259 20.85 -19.17 21.04
C PHE A 259 22.33 -19.44 20.68
N ASN A 260 23.28 -18.70 21.26
CA ASN A 260 24.71 -18.97 21.02
C ASN A 260 25.07 -20.40 21.48
N GLU A 261 25.79 -21.14 20.65
CA GLU A 261 26.12 -22.56 20.89
C GLU A 261 26.99 -22.77 22.10
N THR A 262 27.94 -21.87 22.33
CA THR A 262 28.96 -22.03 23.38
C THR A 262 28.50 -21.50 24.74
N PHE A 263 28.04 -20.26 24.77
CA PHE A 263 27.72 -19.55 26.02
C PHE A 263 26.23 -19.20 26.18
N GLY A 264 25.39 -19.51 25.18
CA GLY A 264 23.98 -19.14 25.21
C GLY A 264 23.19 -19.86 26.30
N ALA A 265 22.26 -19.11 26.91
CA ALA A 265 21.44 -19.60 28.01
C ALA A 265 20.54 -20.77 27.61
N ILE A 266 20.09 -20.84 26.35
CA ILE A 266 19.24 -21.93 25.88
C ILE A 266 19.99 -23.28 26.03
N ASN A 267 21.23 -23.38 25.54
CA ASN A 267 22.01 -24.61 25.66
C ASN A 267 22.50 -24.88 27.10
N ASN A 268 23.02 -23.89 27.77
CA ASN A 268 23.74 -24.09 29.03
C ASN A 268 22.85 -24.08 30.28
N GLN A 269 21.64 -23.50 30.17
CA GLN A 269 20.69 -23.45 31.29
C GLN A 269 19.42 -24.26 30.98
N VAL A 270 18.73 -23.93 29.86
CA VAL A 270 17.43 -24.52 29.57
C VAL A 270 17.58 -26.02 29.18
N LEU A 271 18.34 -26.33 28.14
CA LEU A 271 18.51 -27.71 27.67
C LEU A 271 19.25 -28.57 28.68
N ALA A 272 20.24 -27.99 29.36
CA ALA A 272 21.00 -28.70 30.41
C ALA A 272 20.12 -29.17 31.57
N LEU A 273 19.06 -28.43 31.95
CA LEU A 273 18.09 -28.83 32.96
C LEU A 273 17.35 -30.12 32.60
N PHE A 274 17.18 -30.40 31.31
CA PHE A 274 16.50 -31.58 30.80
C PHE A 274 17.47 -32.68 30.34
N GLY A 275 18.79 -32.49 30.54
CA GLY A 275 19.81 -33.44 30.09
C GLY A 275 19.92 -33.54 28.57
N ILE A 276 19.45 -32.54 27.83
CA ILE A 276 19.49 -32.50 26.36
C ILE A 276 20.86 -31.99 25.94
N GLU A 277 21.47 -32.64 24.95
CA GLU A 277 22.72 -32.19 24.35
C GLU A 277 22.62 -30.80 23.72
N LYS A 278 23.76 -30.10 23.62
CA LYS A 278 23.84 -28.79 23.03
C LYS A 278 23.43 -28.85 21.56
N ILE A 279 22.60 -27.90 21.18
CA ILE A 279 22.09 -27.73 19.80
C ILE A 279 22.86 -26.63 19.09
N ALA A 280 23.23 -26.88 17.86
CA ALA A 280 23.92 -25.91 16.99
C ALA A 280 22.93 -24.95 16.33
N TRP A 281 22.31 -24.09 17.14
CA TRP A 281 21.19 -23.22 16.73
C TRP A 281 21.48 -22.27 15.58
N MET A 282 22.74 -21.86 15.41
CA MET A 282 23.10 -20.81 14.44
C MET A 282 23.87 -21.37 13.24
N THR A 283 24.48 -22.56 13.38
CA THR A 283 25.33 -23.17 12.35
C THR A 283 24.66 -24.36 11.64
N ASP A 284 23.74 -25.05 12.30
CA ASP A 284 22.93 -26.08 11.66
C ASP A 284 21.72 -25.47 10.93
N PRO A 285 21.55 -25.72 9.61
CA PRO A 285 20.48 -25.12 8.81
C PRO A 285 19.05 -25.44 9.31
N PHE A 286 18.83 -26.63 9.89
CA PHE A 286 17.51 -27.00 10.40
C PHE A 286 17.20 -26.25 11.70
N TRP A 287 18.14 -26.25 12.65
CA TRP A 287 17.96 -25.60 13.94
C TRP A 287 17.90 -24.07 13.82
N ALA A 288 18.67 -23.49 12.89
CA ALA A 288 18.58 -22.07 12.57
C ALA A 288 17.15 -21.67 12.11
N LYS A 289 16.52 -22.48 11.29
CA LYS A 289 15.13 -22.29 10.87
C LYS A 289 14.13 -22.36 12.03
N ILE A 290 14.33 -23.31 12.94
CA ILE A 290 13.51 -23.42 14.16
C ILE A 290 13.69 -22.18 15.06
N ALA A 291 14.93 -21.76 15.29
CA ALA A 291 15.22 -20.54 16.06
C ALA A 291 14.54 -19.29 15.45
N LEU A 292 14.61 -19.13 14.13
CA LEU A 292 13.94 -18.03 13.43
C LEU A 292 12.41 -18.06 13.61
N ILE A 293 11.79 -19.22 13.53
CA ILE A 293 10.34 -19.38 13.78
C ILE A 293 9.99 -19.00 15.22
N MET A 294 10.79 -19.46 16.20
CA MET A 294 10.57 -19.14 17.62
C MET A 294 10.69 -17.62 17.87
N ILE A 295 11.75 -17.00 17.36
CA ILE A 295 11.97 -15.55 17.50
C ILE A 295 10.82 -14.76 16.86
N GLN A 296 10.43 -15.15 15.64
CA GLN A 296 9.34 -14.47 14.93
C GLN A 296 7.99 -14.63 15.65
N THR A 297 7.75 -15.82 16.21
CA THR A 297 6.53 -16.06 17.02
C THR A 297 6.51 -15.16 18.25
N TRP A 298 7.65 -15.03 18.95
CA TRP A 298 7.79 -14.12 20.10
C TRP A 298 7.54 -12.65 19.74
N LEU A 299 8.06 -12.21 18.61
CA LEU A 299 7.91 -10.82 18.16
C LEU A 299 6.48 -10.50 17.69
N GLY A 300 5.77 -11.48 17.16
CA GLY A 300 4.48 -11.26 16.50
C GLY A 300 3.25 -11.54 17.36
N PHE A 301 3.28 -12.51 18.29
CA PHE A 301 2.10 -12.87 19.07
C PHE A 301 1.51 -11.72 19.89
N PRO A 302 2.29 -10.75 20.44
CA PRO A 302 1.72 -9.69 21.26
C PRO A 302 0.76 -8.79 20.52
N PHE A 303 1.03 -8.53 19.22
CA PHE A 303 0.15 -7.75 18.37
C PHE A 303 -1.22 -8.45 18.19
N ILE A 304 -1.19 -9.75 17.89
CA ILE A 304 -2.42 -10.55 17.73
C ILE A 304 -3.18 -10.66 19.06
N PHE A 305 -2.44 -10.84 20.16
CA PHE A 305 -3.01 -10.84 21.50
C PHE A 305 -3.74 -9.53 21.84
N ALA A 306 -3.10 -8.40 21.57
CA ALA A 306 -3.69 -7.09 21.83
C ALA A 306 -4.93 -6.84 20.95
N MET A 307 -4.84 -7.14 19.66
CA MET A 307 -5.94 -7.00 18.70
C MET A 307 -7.13 -7.90 19.11
N THR A 308 -6.90 -9.18 19.38
CA THR A 308 -7.95 -10.12 19.80
C THR A 308 -8.56 -9.71 21.13
N THR A 309 -7.74 -9.26 22.09
CA THR A 309 -8.25 -8.73 23.37
C THR A 309 -9.18 -7.54 23.16
N GLY A 310 -8.81 -6.61 22.25
CA GLY A 310 -9.67 -5.48 21.89
C GLY A 310 -11.01 -5.92 21.28
N ILE A 311 -10.98 -6.88 20.37
CA ILE A 311 -12.19 -7.44 19.76
C ILE A 311 -13.08 -8.10 20.84
N LEU A 312 -12.53 -8.97 21.68
CA LEU A 312 -13.31 -9.65 22.72
C LEU A 312 -13.95 -8.67 23.72
N GLN A 313 -13.28 -7.54 23.99
CA GLN A 313 -13.82 -6.51 24.88
C GLN A 313 -14.86 -5.60 24.21
N SER A 314 -14.92 -5.55 22.88
CA SER A 314 -15.91 -4.77 22.15
C SER A 314 -17.26 -5.48 22.02
N ILE A 315 -17.33 -6.78 22.34
CA ILE A 315 -18.58 -7.55 22.31
C ILE A 315 -19.40 -7.22 23.58
N PRO A 316 -20.62 -6.68 23.44
CA PRO A 316 -21.48 -6.40 24.59
C PRO A 316 -21.81 -7.66 25.40
N GLY A 317 -21.69 -7.58 26.73
CA GLY A 317 -21.98 -8.70 27.62
C GLY A 317 -23.41 -9.25 27.48
N GLU A 318 -24.36 -8.38 27.18
CA GLU A 318 -25.77 -8.72 26.94
C GLU A 318 -25.94 -9.82 25.86
N LEU A 319 -25.06 -9.89 24.86
CA LEU A 319 -25.11 -10.92 23.83
C LEU A 319 -24.79 -12.30 24.42
N TYR A 320 -23.85 -12.39 25.34
CA TYR A 320 -23.51 -13.65 26.04
C TYR A 320 -24.63 -14.06 26.99
N GLU A 321 -25.28 -13.09 27.67
CA GLU A 321 -26.44 -13.35 28.53
C GLU A 321 -27.62 -13.87 27.74
N ALA A 322 -27.95 -13.22 26.60
CA ALA A 322 -29.00 -13.68 25.70
C ALA A 322 -28.73 -15.09 25.18
N ALA A 323 -27.51 -15.37 24.71
CA ALA A 323 -27.12 -16.70 24.26
C ALA A 323 -27.24 -17.77 25.36
N THR A 324 -26.95 -17.38 26.61
CA THR A 324 -27.13 -18.29 27.77
C THR A 324 -28.60 -18.60 28.01
N VAL A 325 -29.49 -17.62 27.92
CA VAL A 325 -30.95 -17.79 28.05
C VAL A 325 -31.49 -18.69 26.95
N ASP A 326 -30.93 -18.56 25.73
CA ASP A 326 -31.28 -19.43 24.58
C ASP A 326 -30.69 -20.85 24.67
N GLY A 327 -29.96 -21.16 25.75
CA GLY A 327 -29.40 -22.51 26.00
C GLY A 327 -28.10 -22.80 25.23
N ALA A 328 -27.41 -21.78 24.71
CA ALA A 328 -26.14 -21.98 24.01
C ALA A 328 -25.05 -22.49 24.96
N THR A 329 -24.31 -23.48 24.49
CA THR A 329 -23.12 -23.99 25.18
C THR A 329 -21.98 -22.96 25.12
N ALA A 330 -20.98 -23.06 26.01
CA ALA A 330 -19.80 -22.18 26.00
C ALA A 330 -19.08 -22.14 24.64
N TRP A 331 -19.08 -23.23 23.87
CA TRP A 331 -18.53 -23.31 22.53
C TRP A 331 -19.39 -22.57 21.49
N GLN A 332 -20.69 -22.59 21.64
CA GLN A 332 -21.62 -21.85 20.77
C GLN A 332 -21.65 -20.36 21.06
N GLN A 333 -21.32 -19.96 22.30
CA GLN A 333 -21.15 -18.56 22.67
C GLN A 333 -19.84 -17.95 22.17
N PHE A 334 -18.82 -18.79 21.89
CA PHE A 334 -17.53 -18.39 21.32
C PHE A 334 -17.58 -18.33 19.80
#